data_514273647aadcaf4b597d805fcf7c094
#
_entry.id   514273647aadcaf4b597d805fcf7c094
#
_cell.length_a   1.000
_cell.length_b   1.000
_cell.length_c   1.000
_cell.angle_alpha   90.00
_cell.angle_beta   90.00
_cell.angle_gamma   90.00
#
_symmetry.space_group_name_H-M   'P 1'
#
loop_
_entity.id
_entity.type
_entity.pdbx_description
1 polymer ?
#
loop_
_entity_poly.entity_id
_entity_poly.type
_entity_poly.pdbx_seq_one_letter_code
_entity_poly.pdbx_strand_id
1 'polypeptide(L)'
;DLIFLAPDGLRTVAGTARIGDVELGTVSKQIQPLITTIAQNVDKYTISSVVLREKSQYRLFYTDATAANASQRGVIGTLRPNGFEWSETRGIEVTGIGSGFNESGIEEYYHGDTDGYVYIHDSGNTFNGTNILARYATPDYDYGDLGTLKTLHYVRVSISAEGIVSPELQVRYDFSNPDTPQPPSNFLFGTVNPPSVFGEAVFNINVFGGAAAPMVRIPVQGSGTSNNFTVITDDNKAPYKINGFYIDFIPSGRR
;
A
#
# COMPACT_ATOMS: atom_id res chain seq x y z
N ASP A 1 -17.57 16.01 -5.97
CA ASP A 1 -16.88 17.15 -5.39
C ASP A 1 -15.51 17.31 -6.05
N LEU A 2 -14.96 18.51 -6.09
CA LEU A 2 -13.65 18.80 -6.62
C LEU A 2 -12.63 18.78 -5.46
N ILE A 3 -11.51 18.07 -5.65
CA ILE A 3 -10.37 18.08 -4.70
C ILE A 3 -9.28 18.96 -5.27
N PHE A 4 -8.72 19.85 -4.45
CA PHE A 4 -7.61 20.71 -4.84
C PHE A 4 -6.49 20.70 -3.78
N LEU A 5 -5.28 21.01 -4.24
CA LEU A 5 -4.10 21.13 -3.38
C LEU A 5 -4.05 22.53 -2.78
N ALA A 6 -4.15 22.61 -1.47
CA ALA A 6 -3.99 23.83 -0.68
C ALA A 6 -2.64 23.81 0.06
N PRO A 7 -2.13 24.95 0.56
CA PRO A 7 -0.84 24.99 1.28
C PRO A 7 -0.76 24.07 2.49
N ASP A 8 -1.89 23.74 3.08
CA ASP A 8 -2.03 22.94 4.29
C ASP A 8 -2.61 21.55 4.05
N GLY A 9 -2.85 21.13 2.80
CA GLY A 9 -3.33 19.80 2.48
C GLY A 9 -4.26 19.72 1.28
N LEU A 10 -4.78 18.54 1.01
CA LEU A 10 -5.84 18.34 0.02
C LEU A 10 -7.19 18.68 0.63
N ARG A 11 -7.96 19.49 -0.08
CA ARG A 11 -9.29 19.96 0.35
C ARG A 11 -10.34 19.69 -0.70
N THR A 12 -11.58 19.61 -0.27
CA THR A 12 -12.73 19.56 -1.16
C THR A 12 -13.39 20.93 -1.25
N VAL A 13 -13.89 21.28 -2.44
CA VAL A 13 -14.59 22.57 -2.63
C VAL A 13 -15.84 22.64 -1.75
N ALA A 14 -16.66 21.57 -1.69
CA ALA A 14 -17.85 21.55 -0.85
C ALA A 14 -17.51 21.67 0.64
N GLY A 15 -16.40 21.05 1.10
CA GLY A 15 -15.93 21.20 2.46
C GLY A 15 -15.53 22.64 2.79
N THR A 16 -14.87 23.31 1.86
CA THR A 16 -14.42 24.70 2.01
C THR A 16 -15.60 25.69 2.03
N ALA A 17 -16.62 25.45 1.21
CA ALA A 17 -17.78 26.35 1.11
C ALA A 17 -18.72 26.31 2.35
N ARG A 18 -18.68 25.23 3.12
CA ARG A 18 -19.57 25.05 4.30
C ARG A 18 -19.05 25.70 5.58
N ILE A 19 -17.75 26.06 5.62
CA ILE A 19 -17.12 26.53 6.83
C ILE A 19 -16.82 28.03 6.66
N GLY A 20 -17.72 28.85 7.17
CA GLY A 20 -17.54 30.31 7.20
C GLY A 20 -16.46 30.78 8.18
N ASP A 21 -15.96 29.92 9.04
CA ASP A 21 -14.84 30.15 9.95
C ASP A 21 -14.42 28.85 10.64
N VAL A 22 -13.09 28.62 10.75
CA VAL A 22 -12.42 27.63 11.61
C VAL A 22 -12.37 26.17 11.10
N GLU A 23 -11.17 25.62 11.14
CA GLU A 23 -10.77 24.24 10.82
C GLU A 23 -11.28 23.70 9.48
N LEU A 24 -10.75 24.26 8.45
CA LEU A 24 -10.84 23.70 7.09
C LEU A 24 -10.27 22.27 7.11
N GLY A 25 -11.16 21.30 7.28
CA GLY A 25 -10.81 19.90 7.35
C GLY A 25 -10.12 19.44 6.06
N THR A 26 -8.84 19.14 6.13
CA THR A 26 -8.13 18.52 5.02
C THR A 26 -8.51 17.04 4.94
N VAL A 27 -8.75 16.54 3.74
CA VAL A 27 -9.00 15.09 3.52
C VAL A 27 -7.71 14.27 3.58
N SER A 28 -6.56 14.93 3.56
CA SER A 28 -5.21 14.33 3.58
C SER A 28 -4.53 14.33 4.94
N LYS A 29 -5.28 14.48 6.03
CA LYS A 29 -4.72 14.60 7.40
C LYS A 29 -3.72 13.49 7.75
N GLN A 30 -3.95 12.26 7.30
CA GLN A 30 -3.07 11.11 7.56
C GLN A 30 -1.69 11.23 6.90
N ILE A 31 -1.61 11.95 5.77
CA ILE A 31 -0.38 12.15 4.98
C ILE A 31 0.01 13.63 4.93
N GLN A 32 -0.42 14.42 5.90
CA GLN A 32 -0.23 15.87 5.94
C GLN A 32 1.22 16.31 5.70
N PRO A 33 2.26 15.71 6.34
CA PRO A 33 3.64 16.14 6.12
C PRO A 33 4.08 15.99 4.66
N LEU A 34 3.64 14.93 3.98
CA LEU A 34 3.96 14.69 2.58
C LEU A 34 3.27 15.73 1.68
N ILE A 35 1.97 15.94 1.87
CA ILE A 35 1.20 16.90 1.05
C ILE A 35 1.68 18.33 1.26
N THR A 36 2.03 18.71 2.49
CA THR A 36 2.62 20.04 2.78
C THR A 36 3.95 20.21 2.04
N THR A 37 4.79 19.17 2.01
CA THR A 37 6.05 19.21 1.26
C THR A 37 5.81 19.42 -0.24
N ILE A 38 4.81 18.74 -0.81
CA ILE A 38 4.44 18.92 -2.23
C ILE A 38 3.93 20.33 -2.48
N ALA A 39 3.04 20.82 -1.63
CA ALA A 39 2.46 22.17 -1.78
C ALA A 39 3.50 23.30 -1.66
N GLN A 40 4.51 23.14 -0.80
CA GLN A 40 5.60 24.11 -0.64
C GLN A 40 6.61 24.10 -1.78
N ASN A 41 6.64 23.07 -2.61
CA ASN A 41 7.57 22.90 -3.71
C ASN A 41 6.85 22.66 -5.05
N VAL A 42 5.65 23.20 -5.20
CA VAL A 42 4.82 22.98 -6.38
C VAL A 42 5.51 23.43 -7.68
N ASP A 43 6.37 24.41 -7.60
CA ASP A 43 7.19 24.93 -8.72
C ASP A 43 8.26 23.93 -9.20
N LYS A 44 8.65 22.97 -8.36
CA LYS A 44 9.63 21.91 -8.69
C LYS A 44 9.00 20.65 -9.24
N TYR A 45 7.70 20.47 -9.03
CA TYR A 45 7.00 19.24 -9.40
C TYR A 45 6.09 19.42 -10.60
N THR A 46 6.14 18.45 -11.50
CA THR A 46 5.03 18.23 -12.43
C THR A 46 3.97 17.44 -11.69
N ILE A 47 2.80 18.02 -11.52
CA ILE A 47 1.70 17.43 -10.74
C ILE A 47 0.54 17.09 -11.67
N SER A 48 0.04 15.87 -11.56
CA SER A 48 -1.14 15.42 -12.30
C SER A 48 -2.02 14.55 -11.41
N SER A 49 -3.33 14.61 -11.62
CA SER A 49 -4.27 13.83 -10.78
C SER A 49 -5.44 13.28 -11.59
N VAL A 50 -6.01 12.20 -11.09
CA VAL A 50 -7.16 11.54 -11.70
C VAL A 50 -8.06 10.94 -10.62
N VAL A 51 -9.35 10.83 -10.94
CA VAL A 51 -10.34 10.11 -10.12
C VAL A 51 -10.71 8.82 -10.83
N LEU A 52 -10.51 7.70 -10.16
CA LEU A 52 -10.94 6.37 -10.60
C LEU A 52 -12.28 6.06 -9.94
N ARG A 53 -13.38 6.24 -10.69
CA ARG A 53 -14.75 6.15 -10.16
C ARG A 53 -15.08 4.74 -9.70
N GLU A 54 -14.75 3.74 -10.49
CA GLU A 54 -15.00 2.33 -10.16
C GLU A 54 -14.34 1.86 -8.87
N LYS A 55 -13.14 2.42 -8.58
CA LYS A 55 -12.38 2.08 -7.37
C LYS A 55 -12.63 3.03 -6.21
N SER A 56 -13.42 4.10 -6.42
CA SER A 56 -13.60 5.20 -5.46
C SER A 56 -12.27 5.77 -4.99
N GLN A 57 -11.34 5.97 -5.94
CA GLN A 57 -9.99 6.44 -5.66
C GLN A 57 -9.73 7.80 -6.29
N TYR A 58 -9.01 8.64 -5.53
CA TYR A 58 -8.32 9.83 -6.03
C TYR A 58 -6.82 9.52 -6.04
N ARG A 59 -6.15 9.77 -7.16
CA ARG A 59 -4.71 9.58 -7.31
C ARG A 59 -4.07 10.89 -7.72
N LEU A 60 -3.00 11.27 -7.02
CA LEU A 60 -2.18 12.44 -7.34
C LEU A 60 -0.75 11.97 -7.53
N PHE A 61 -0.18 12.29 -8.70
CA PHE A 61 1.19 11.98 -9.06
C PHE A 61 2.00 13.26 -9.07
N TYR A 62 3.24 13.18 -8.65
CA TYR A 62 4.19 14.28 -8.66
C TYR A 62 5.59 13.76 -9.00
N THR A 63 6.20 14.40 -9.98
CA THR A 63 7.52 14.07 -10.50
C THR A 63 8.41 15.29 -10.38
N ASP A 64 9.58 15.13 -9.72
CA ASP A 64 10.59 16.19 -9.67
C ASP A 64 11.37 16.19 -10.97
N ALA A 65 11.05 17.16 -11.85
CA ALA A 65 11.68 17.30 -13.15
C ALA A 65 13.15 17.77 -13.06
N THR A 66 13.62 18.20 -11.88
CA THR A 66 14.97 18.73 -11.68
C THR A 66 15.96 17.71 -11.15
N ALA A 67 15.49 16.59 -10.61
CA ALA A 67 16.32 15.54 -10.07
C ALA A 67 16.90 14.66 -11.19
N ALA A 68 18.19 14.33 -11.10
CA ALA A 68 18.89 13.47 -12.07
C ALA A 68 18.27 12.04 -12.17
N ASN A 69 17.53 11.64 -11.13
CA ASN A 69 16.62 10.50 -11.12
C ASN A 69 15.27 11.05 -10.69
N ALA A 70 14.41 11.39 -11.66
CA ALA A 70 13.07 11.89 -11.39
C ALA A 70 12.40 11.00 -10.34
N SER A 71 12.09 11.56 -9.18
CA SER A 71 11.44 10.77 -8.14
C SER A 71 9.99 10.55 -8.52
N GLN A 72 9.74 9.36 -9.02
CA GLN A 72 8.46 8.88 -9.51
C GLN A 72 7.58 8.50 -8.32
N ARG A 73 6.69 9.41 -7.92
CA ARG A 73 5.88 9.24 -6.71
C ARG A 73 4.44 9.67 -6.93
N GLY A 74 3.58 9.10 -6.12
CA GLY A 74 2.19 9.51 -6.05
C GLY A 74 1.56 9.13 -4.72
N VAL A 75 0.36 9.62 -4.51
CA VAL A 75 -0.50 9.23 -3.40
C VAL A 75 -1.84 8.76 -3.93
N ILE A 76 -2.36 7.72 -3.31
CA ILE A 76 -3.65 7.13 -3.63
C ILE A 76 -4.55 7.28 -2.41
N GLY A 77 -5.61 8.04 -2.54
CA GLY A 77 -6.66 8.15 -1.54
C GLY A 77 -7.86 7.30 -1.95
N THR A 78 -8.20 6.31 -1.14
CA THR A 78 -9.39 5.48 -1.34
C THR A 78 -10.50 5.99 -0.44
N LEU A 79 -11.63 6.36 -1.02
CA LEU A 79 -12.79 6.84 -0.26
C LEU A 79 -13.46 5.66 0.46
N ARG A 80 -13.60 5.80 1.77
CA ARG A 80 -14.28 4.87 2.67
C ARG A 80 -15.40 5.59 3.42
N PRO A 81 -16.31 4.88 4.09
CA PRO A 81 -17.40 5.52 4.87
C PRO A 81 -16.89 6.53 5.91
N ASN A 82 -15.69 6.32 6.45
CA ASN A 82 -15.08 7.16 7.49
C ASN A 82 -14.09 8.21 6.93
N GLY A 83 -14.05 8.42 5.61
CA GLY A 83 -13.13 9.36 4.95
C GLY A 83 -12.13 8.67 4.01
N PHE A 84 -11.04 9.35 3.70
CA PHE A 84 -10.01 8.82 2.83
C PHE A 84 -8.97 8.00 3.61
N GLU A 85 -8.64 6.84 3.06
CA GLU A 85 -7.47 6.04 3.44
C GLU A 85 -6.38 6.26 2.40
N TRP A 86 -5.17 6.59 2.85
CA TRP A 86 -4.08 7.01 1.97
C TRP A 86 -2.96 5.98 1.91
N SER A 87 -2.41 5.81 0.72
CA SER A 87 -1.18 5.06 0.45
C SER A 87 -0.27 5.85 -0.47
N GLU A 88 1.04 5.61 -0.37
CA GLU A 88 2.03 6.15 -1.29
C GLU A 88 2.31 5.14 -2.40
N THR A 89 2.48 5.62 -3.64
CA THR A 89 2.99 4.82 -4.76
C THR A 89 4.34 5.37 -5.20
N ARG A 90 5.25 4.46 -5.59
CA ARG A 90 6.61 4.78 -6.03
C ARG A 90 6.97 3.93 -7.23
N GLY A 91 7.84 4.44 -8.08
CA GLY A 91 8.36 3.74 -9.25
C GLY A 91 7.47 3.80 -10.49
N ILE A 92 6.32 4.48 -10.42
CA ILE A 92 5.51 4.79 -11.58
C ILE A 92 5.76 6.23 -12.02
N GLU A 93 6.20 6.42 -13.26
CA GLU A 93 6.42 7.74 -13.83
C GLU A 93 5.16 8.24 -14.52
N VAL A 94 4.66 9.36 -14.04
CA VAL A 94 3.46 9.99 -14.58
C VAL A 94 3.72 11.48 -14.78
N THR A 95 3.82 11.90 -16.03
CA THR A 95 3.90 13.33 -16.41
C THR A 95 2.53 13.95 -16.61
N GLY A 96 1.57 13.16 -17.05
CA GLY A 96 0.17 13.53 -17.19
C GLY A 96 -0.70 12.29 -17.13
N ILE A 97 -1.87 12.41 -16.51
CA ILE A 97 -2.85 11.31 -16.41
C ILE A 97 -4.25 11.85 -16.72
N GLY A 98 -5.04 11.03 -17.38
CA GLY A 98 -6.42 11.35 -17.70
C GLY A 98 -7.28 10.10 -17.82
N SER A 99 -8.57 10.28 -17.89
CA SER A 99 -9.53 9.20 -18.17
C SER A 99 -10.31 9.47 -19.44
N GLY A 100 -10.74 8.40 -20.08
CA GLY A 100 -11.60 8.42 -21.25
C GLY A 100 -12.47 7.16 -21.29
N PHE A 101 -13.44 7.14 -22.17
CA PHE A 101 -14.28 5.97 -22.37
C PHE A 101 -13.84 5.26 -23.66
N ASN A 102 -13.68 3.94 -23.58
CA ASN A 102 -13.43 3.12 -24.76
C ASN A 102 -14.72 2.90 -25.57
N GLU A 103 -14.62 2.21 -26.68
CA GLU A 103 -15.74 1.93 -27.59
C GLU A 103 -16.88 1.15 -26.92
N SER A 104 -16.59 0.41 -25.84
CA SER A 104 -17.57 -0.33 -25.04
C SER A 104 -18.18 0.49 -23.92
N GLY A 105 -17.82 1.78 -23.80
CA GLY A 105 -18.30 2.67 -22.74
C GLY A 105 -17.66 2.42 -21.36
N ILE A 106 -16.57 1.66 -21.30
CA ILE A 106 -15.80 1.41 -20.09
C ILE A 106 -14.80 2.55 -19.90
N GLU A 107 -14.75 3.11 -18.71
CA GLU A 107 -13.77 4.15 -18.38
C GLU A 107 -12.37 3.56 -18.24
N GLU A 108 -11.44 4.07 -19.03
CA GLU A 108 -10.03 3.70 -19.01
C GLU A 108 -9.19 4.90 -18.60
N TYR A 109 -8.04 4.61 -18.00
CA TYR A 109 -7.13 5.62 -17.47
C TYR A 109 -5.80 5.48 -18.18
N TYR A 110 -5.27 6.61 -18.67
CA TYR A 110 -4.04 6.66 -19.45
C TYR A 110 -3.08 7.64 -18.80
N HIS A 111 -1.81 7.29 -18.76
CA HIS A 111 -0.76 8.21 -18.34
C HIS A 111 0.40 8.22 -19.33
N GLY A 112 1.05 9.39 -19.44
CA GLY A 112 2.29 9.57 -20.17
C GLY A 112 3.50 9.55 -19.22
N ASP A 113 4.63 9.11 -19.74
CA ASP A 113 5.93 9.19 -19.07
C ASP A 113 6.84 10.25 -19.71
N THR A 114 8.08 10.38 -19.22
CA THR A 114 9.09 11.29 -19.78
C THR A 114 9.70 10.75 -21.06
N ASP A 115 9.59 9.46 -21.34
CA ASP A 115 10.12 8.81 -22.54
C ASP A 115 9.18 8.99 -23.76
N GLY A 116 8.01 9.59 -23.55
CA GLY A 116 7.04 9.90 -24.59
C GLY A 116 6.09 8.74 -24.92
N TYR A 117 6.02 7.73 -24.06
CA TYR A 117 5.04 6.65 -24.19
C TYR A 117 3.75 6.98 -23.44
N VAL A 118 2.67 6.37 -23.89
CA VAL A 118 1.36 6.41 -23.22
C VAL A 118 1.00 5.00 -22.79
N TYR A 119 0.69 4.84 -21.52
CA TYR A 119 0.35 3.56 -20.90
C TYR A 119 -1.10 3.55 -20.44
N ILE A 120 -1.70 2.36 -20.52
CA ILE A 120 -2.97 2.09 -19.82
C ILE A 120 -2.64 1.90 -18.35
N HIS A 121 -3.25 2.73 -17.51
CA HIS A 121 -3.07 2.68 -16.06
C HIS A 121 -3.81 1.48 -15.47
N ASP A 122 -3.26 0.87 -14.41
CA ASP A 122 -3.82 -0.32 -13.75
C ASP A 122 -3.95 -1.57 -14.65
N SER A 123 -3.11 -1.70 -15.66
CA SER A 123 -3.04 -2.87 -16.52
C SER A 123 -1.76 -3.66 -16.28
N GLY A 124 -1.90 -4.98 -15.98
CA GLY A 124 -0.76 -5.84 -15.69
C GLY A 124 -0.22 -5.70 -14.26
N ASN A 125 0.92 -6.34 -14.02
CA ASN A 125 1.54 -6.48 -12.70
C ASN A 125 2.95 -5.88 -12.63
N THR A 126 3.29 -4.96 -13.53
CA THR A 126 4.60 -4.29 -13.59
C THR A 126 4.43 -2.82 -13.92
N PHE A 127 5.40 -2.00 -13.54
CA PHE A 127 5.55 -0.66 -14.09
C PHE A 127 6.51 -0.71 -15.28
N ASN A 128 5.96 -0.81 -16.49
CA ASN A 128 6.73 -0.92 -17.74
C ASN A 128 7.84 -2.01 -17.67
N GLY A 129 7.47 -3.22 -17.22
CA GLY A 129 8.40 -4.34 -17.06
C GLY A 129 9.20 -4.34 -15.75
N THR A 130 9.17 -3.27 -14.97
CA THR A 130 9.83 -3.18 -13.67
C THR A 130 8.92 -3.76 -12.58
N ASN A 131 9.49 -4.52 -11.64
CA ASN A 131 8.77 -5.07 -10.51
C ASN A 131 8.10 -3.97 -9.67
N ILE A 132 6.97 -4.30 -9.08
CA ILE A 132 6.27 -3.43 -8.15
C ILE A 132 6.67 -3.80 -6.73
N LEU A 133 7.41 -2.90 -6.05
CA LEU A 133 7.67 -3.03 -4.63
C LEU A 133 6.40 -2.66 -3.85
N ALA A 134 5.74 -3.66 -3.29
CA ALA A 134 4.61 -3.44 -2.38
C ALA A 134 5.06 -3.65 -0.93
N ARG A 135 4.73 -2.69 -0.06
CA ARG A 135 5.05 -2.72 1.36
C ARG A 135 3.85 -2.30 2.19
N TYR A 136 3.45 -3.17 3.10
CA TYR A 136 2.43 -2.88 4.09
C TYR A 136 3.02 -3.06 5.49
N ALA A 137 3.03 -2.01 6.30
CA ALA A 137 3.53 -2.05 7.67
C ALA A 137 2.39 -1.79 8.66
N THR A 138 2.31 -2.60 9.71
CA THR A 138 1.41 -2.36 10.84
C THR A 138 2.02 -1.35 11.80
N PRO A 139 1.21 -0.71 12.65
CA PRO A 139 1.74 -0.05 13.84
C PRO A 139 2.41 -1.06 14.80
N ASP A 140 3.13 -0.54 15.77
CA ASP A 140 3.66 -1.37 16.86
C ASP A 140 2.53 -1.80 17.80
N TYR A 141 2.41 -3.11 18.03
CA TYR A 141 1.44 -3.71 18.95
C TYR A 141 2.10 -4.00 20.28
N ASP A 142 1.56 -3.46 21.35
CA ASP A 142 2.00 -3.70 22.74
C ASP A 142 1.11 -4.70 23.48
N TYR A 143 -0.02 -5.09 22.88
CA TYR A 143 -1.02 -5.99 23.44
C TYR A 143 -1.57 -5.52 24.80
N GLY A 144 -1.53 -4.21 25.05
CA GLY A 144 -2.00 -3.59 26.29
C GLY A 144 -1.02 -3.63 27.46
N ASP A 145 0.19 -4.17 27.28
CA ASP A 145 1.22 -4.23 28.33
C ASP A 145 2.64 -4.09 27.80
N LEU A 146 3.20 -2.88 27.87
CA LEU A 146 4.59 -2.62 27.51
C LEU A 146 5.61 -3.16 28.56
N GLY A 147 5.16 -3.53 29.74
CA GLY A 147 6.03 -4.04 30.81
C GLY A 147 6.39 -5.52 30.65
N THR A 148 5.64 -6.26 29.86
CA THR A 148 5.86 -7.71 29.66
C THR A 148 6.54 -7.98 28.33
N LEU A 149 7.60 -8.78 28.37
CA LEU A 149 8.26 -9.32 27.18
C LEU A 149 7.37 -10.37 26.52
N LYS A 150 7.22 -10.28 25.19
CA LYS A 150 6.46 -11.24 24.39
C LYS A 150 7.41 -11.93 23.42
N THR A 151 7.48 -13.26 23.51
CA THR A 151 8.24 -14.07 22.56
C THR A 151 7.30 -14.58 21.48
N LEU A 152 7.59 -14.25 20.23
CA LEU A 152 6.83 -14.72 19.09
C LEU A 152 7.43 -16.05 18.59
N HIS A 153 6.57 -17.00 18.28
CA HIS A 153 6.95 -18.25 17.65
C HIS A 153 6.37 -18.39 16.24
N TYR A 154 5.15 -17.91 16.08
CA TYR A 154 4.46 -17.97 14.79
C TYR A 154 3.60 -16.73 14.60
N VAL A 155 3.52 -16.30 13.36
CA VAL A 155 2.53 -15.35 12.89
C VAL A 155 1.70 -16.04 11.82
N ARG A 156 0.38 -15.99 11.93
CA ARG A 156 -0.52 -16.48 10.91
C ARG A 156 -1.09 -15.29 10.17
N VAL A 157 -0.96 -15.30 8.87
CA VAL A 157 -1.46 -14.22 8.01
C VAL A 157 -2.57 -14.79 7.12
N SER A 158 -3.74 -14.17 7.18
CA SER A 158 -4.82 -14.47 6.25
C SER A 158 -4.62 -13.60 5.01
N ILE A 159 -4.44 -14.26 3.86
CA ILE A 159 -4.13 -13.62 2.60
C ILE A 159 -5.03 -14.19 1.50
N SER A 160 -5.57 -13.33 0.65
CA SER A 160 -6.30 -13.70 -0.57
C SER A 160 -5.51 -13.20 -1.77
N ALA A 161 -5.12 -14.11 -2.65
CA ALA A 161 -4.32 -13.82 -3.84
C ALA A 161 -5.10 -14.13 -5.11
N GLU A 162 -4.90 -13.32 -6.17
CA GLU A 162 -5.50 -13.53 -7.48
C GLU A 162 -4.67 -14.48 -8.36
N GLY A 163 -3.44 -14.78 -7.93
CA GLY A 163 -2.52 -15.71 -8.57
C GLY A 163 -1.48 -16.19 -7.56
N ILE A 164 -0.42 -16.82 -8.06
CA ILE A 164 0.67 -17.31 -7.21
C ILE A 164 1.47 -16.14 -6.69
N VAL A 165 1.61 -16.03 -5.36
CA VAL A 165 2.39 -14.99 -4.69
C VAL A 165 3.31 -15.58 -3.63
N SER A 166 4.41 -14.90 -3.31
CA SER A 166 5.39 -15.31 -2.31
C SER A 166 5.87 -14.11 -1.49
N PRO A 167 5.02 -13.53 -0.64
CA PRO A 167 5.40 -12.37 0.18
C PRO A 167 6.47 -12.74 1.22
N GLU A 168 7.16 -11.72 1.71
CA GLU A 168 8.05 -11.80 2.85
C GLU A 168 7.44 -11.08 4.05
N LEU A 169 7.68 -11.61 5.25
CA LEU A 169 7.30 -10.98 6.52
C LEU A 169 8.55 -10.47 7.22
N GLN A 170 8.62 -9.19 7.46
CA GLN A 170 9.59 -8.60 8.37
C GLN A 170 8.94 -8.37 9.73
N VAL A 171 9.62 -8.76 10.80
CA VAL A 171 9.21 -8.50 12.18
C VAL A 171 10.23 -7.58 12.82
N ARG A 172 9.76 -6.56 13.54
CA ARG A 172 10.59 -5.66 14.33
C ARG A 172 10.04 -5.56 15.73
N TYR A 173 10.92 -5.42 16.70
CA TYR A 173 10.60 -5.35 18.12
C TYR A 173 10.97 -3.99 18.71
N ASP A 174 10.26 -3.61 19.76
CA ASP A 174 10.51 -2.42 20.60
C ASP A 174 10.69 -1.13 19.75
N PHE A 175 9.73 -0.86 18.84
CA PHE A 175 9.77 0.30 17.92
C PHE A 175 11.04 0.33 17.05
N SER A 176 11.54 -0.84 16.67
CA SER A 176 12.81 -1.00 15.94
C SER A 176 14.03 -0.45 16.69
N ASN A 177 14.00 -0.50 18.01
CA ASN A 177 15.10 -0.04 18.85
C ASN A 177 16.38 -0.84 18.53
N PRO A 178 17.50 -0.19 18.19
CA PRO A 178 18.77 -0.86 17.88
C PRO A 178 19.37 -1.62 19.07
N ASP A 179 19.02 -1.25 20.31
CA ASP A 179 19.49 -1.93 21.52
C ASP A 179 18.72 -3.23 21.82
N THR A 180 17.62 -3.46 21.14
CA THR A 180 16.86 -4.72 21.20
C THR A 180 17.28 -5.62 20.05
N PRO A 181 17.67 -6.90 20.29
CA PRO A 181 18.00 -7.83 19.22
C PRO A 181 16.87 -7.97 18.22
N GLN A 182 17.14 -7.59 16.98
CA GLN A 182 16.17 -7.69 15.88
C GLN A 182 16.42 -8.96 15.07
N PRO A 183 15.39 -9.59 14.49
CA PRO A 183 15.58 -10.68 13.54
C PRO A 183 16.50 -10.23 12.38
N PRO A 184 17.48 -11.06 11.98
CA PRO A 184 18.48 -10.66 11.00
C PRO A 184 17.95 -10.59 9.56
N SER A 185 16.86 -11.28 9.27
CA SER A 185 16.28 -11.40 7.93
C SER A 185 14.77 -11.42 7.96
N ASN A 186 14.17 -11.29 6.79
CA ASN A 186 12.74 -11.48 6.59
C ASN A 186 12.39 -12.97 6.61
N PHE A 187 11.16 -13.27 6.99
CA PHE A 187 10.63 -14.63 6.99
C PHE A 187 9.78 -14.84 5.74
N LEU A 188 9.99 -15.96 5.05
CA LEU A 188 9.23 -16.30 3.85
C LEU A 188 7.84 -16.83 4.20
N PHE A 189 6.82 -16.36 3.51
CA PHE A 189 5.46 -16.93 3.60
C PHE A 189 5.38 -18.34 3.01
N GLY A 190 6.35 -18.71 2.18
CA GLY A 190 6.17 -19.79 1.20
C GLY A 190 5.27 -19.33 0.05
N THR A 191 4.94 -20.26 -0.83
CA THR A 191 4.08 -19.97 -1.98
C THR A 191 2.61 -20.01 -1.58
N VAL A 192 1.90 -18.92 -1.81
CA VAL A 192 0.44 -18.86 -1.65
C VAL A 192 -0.19 -19.03 -3.02
N ASN A 193 -1.02 -20.06 -3.17
CA ASN A 193 -1.76 -20.33 -4.39
C ASN A 193 -3.22 -19.94 -4.20
N PRO A 194 -3.85 -19.31 -5.20
CA PRO A 194 -5.28 -19.07 -5.18
C PRO A 194 -6.05 -20.39 -5.25
N PRO A 195 -7.30 -20.43 -4.78
CA PRO A 195 -8.17 -21.59 -5.00
C PRO A 195 -8.42 -21.76 -6.50
N SER A 196 -8.46 -23.01 -6.95
CA SER A 196 -8.78 -23.31 -8.34
C SER A 196 -10.27 -23.08 -8.61
N VAL A 197 -10.57 -22.34 -9.67
CA VAL A 197 -11.94 -22.14 -10.14
C VAL A 197 -12.29 -23.28 -11.11
N PHE A 198 -13.46 -23.88 -10.90
CA PHE A 198 -13.93 -24.95 -11.80
C PHE A 198 -14.16 -24.41 -13.20
N GLY A 199 -13.57 -25.06 -14.20
CA GLY A 199 -13.61 -24.62 -15.59
C GLY A 199 -12.42 -23.76 -16.04
N GLU A 200 -11.63 -23.22 -15.13
CA GLU A 200 -10.43 -22.42 -15.42
C GLU A 200 -9.13 -23.10 -14.94
N ALA A 201 -9.25 -24.13 -14.12
CA ALA A 201 -8.13 -24.81 -13.53
C ALA A 201 -7.34 -25.64 -14.57
N VAL A 202 -6.03 -25.38 -14.66
CA VAL A 202 -5.12 -26.13 -15.53
C VAL A 202 -4.45 -27.24 -14.73
N PHE A 203 -4.46 -28.44 -15.28
CA PHE A 203 -3.84 -29.62 -14.65
C PHE A 203 -2.33 -29.40 -14.47
N ASN A 204 -1.77 -29.79 -13.34
CA ASN A 204 -0.39 -29.57 -12.88
C ASN A 204 0.01 -28.09 -12.58
N ILE A 205 -0.89 -27.13 -12.73
CA ILE A 205 -0.62 -25.72 -12.42
C ILE A 205 -1.43 -25.30 -11.19
N ASN A 206 -2.71 -25.67 -11.16
CA ASN A 206 -3.62 -25.28 -10.12
C ASN A 206 -3.76 -26.37 -9.04
N VAL A 207 -3.95 -25.94 -7.80
CA VAL A 207 -4.15 -26.83 -6.66
C VAL A 207 -5.65 -26.91 -6.33
N PHE A 208 -6.24 -28.09 -6.40
CA PHE A 208 -7.62 -28.31 -5.99
C PHE A 208 -7.72 -28.28 -4.45
N GLY A 209 -8.68 -27.52 -3.94
CA GLY A 209 -8.98 -27.48 -2.50
C GLY A 209 -8.27 -26.36 -1.73
N GLY A 210 -7.76 -25.34 -2.40
CA GLY A 210 -7.28 -24.13 -1.72
C GLY A 210 -8.43 -23.40 -1.01
N ALA A 211 -8.18 -22.87 0.19
CA ALA A 211 -9.14 -21.99 0.85
C ALA A 211 -9.19 -20.62 0.14
N ALA A 212 -10.39 -20.02 0.05
CA ALA A 212 -10.55 -18.70 -0.56
C ALA A 212 -9.70 -17.60 0.10
N ALA A 213 -9.29 -17.81 1.35
CA ALA A 213 -8.37 -16.97 2.11
C ALA A 213 -7.48 -17.87 2.98
N PRO A 214 -6.42 -18.48 2.42
CA PRO A 214 -5.55 -19.36 3.17
C PRO A 214 -4.89 -18.62 4.33
N MET A 215 -4.85 -19.28 5.48
CA MET A 215 -4.11 -18.80 6.64
C MET A 215 -2.71 -19.39 6.60
N VAL A 216 -1.75 -18.59 6.22
CA VAL A 216 -0.34 -18.99 6.13
C VAL A 216 0.30 -18.87 7.51
N ARG A 217 0.91 -19.93 8.00
CA ARG A 217 1.65 -19.96 9.27
C ARG A 217 3.13 -19.74 8.99
N ILE A 218 3.68 -18.67 9.53
CA ILE A 218 5.06 -18.27 9.33
C ILE A 218 5.79 -18.42 10.65
N PRO A 219 6.81 -19.28 10.73
CA PRO A 219 7.66 -19.35 11.92
C PRO A 219 8.46 -18.05 12.01
N VAL A 220 8.43 -17.42 13.17
CA VAL A 220 9.18 -16.20 13.48
C VAL A 220 9.98 -16.42 14.75
N GLN A 221 10.94 -15.53 15.00
CA GLN A 221 11.76 -15.60 16.20
C GLN A 221 12.03 -14.19 16.72
N GLY A 222 12.27 -14.11 18.02
CA GLY A 222 12.59 -12.89 18.73
C GLY A 222 11.60 -12.57 19.85
N SER A 223 11.95 -11.58 20.64
CA SER A 223 11.18 -11.13 21.80
C SER A 223 11.27 -9.64 21.94
N GLY A 224 10.21 -9.01 22.38
CA GLY A 224 10.14 -7.60 22.67
C GLY A 224 8.91 -7.25 23.50
N THR A 225 8.83 -6.04 23.97
CA THR A 225 7.66 -5.51 24.69
C THR A 225 6.56 -5.07 23.73
N SER A 226 6.97 -4.68 22.51
CA SER A 226 6.09 -4.43 21.36
C SER A 226 6.65 -5.07 20.11
N ASN A 227 5.84 -5.18 19.07
CA ASN A 227 6.29 -5.65 17.76
C ASN A 227 5.43 -5.07 16.64
N ASN A 228 6.04 -4.95 15.46
CA ASN A 228 5.33 -4.65 14.22
C ASN A 228 5.65 -5.66 13.12
N PHE A 229 4.80 -5.69 12.13
CA PHE A 229 4.88 -6.58 11.00
C PHE A 229 4.91 -5.77 9.71
N THR A 230 5.84 -6.08 8.84
CA THR A 230 5.85 -5.51 7.48
C THR A 230 5.79 -6.66 6.47
N VAL A 231 4.77 -6.64 5.62
CA VAL A 231 4.68 -7.54 4.48
C VAL A 231 5.29 -6.84 3.28
N ILE A 232 6.16 -7.54 2.58
CA ILE A 232 6.95 -7.00 1.46
C ILE A 232 6.85 -7.96 0.28
N THR A 233 6.62 -7.41 -0.91
CA THR A 233 6.83 -8.10 -2.20
C THR A 233 7.57 -7.16 -3.14
N ASP A 234 8.51 -7.72 -3.90
CA ASP A 234 9.23 -7.03 -4.97
C ASP A 234 9.28 -7.97 -6.17
N ASP A 235 8.14 -8.13 -6.80
CA ASP A 235 7.99 -9.05 -7.92
C ASP A 235 6.93 -8.54 -8.92
N ASN A 236 6.74 -9.31 -9.99
CA ASN A 236 5.74 -9.07 -11.04
C ASN A 236 4.56 -10.03 -10.96
N LYS A 237 4.34 -10.65 -9.81
CA LYS A 237 3.28 -11.62 -9.61
C LYS A 237 1.92 -10.96 -9.41
N ALA A 238 0.91 -11.80 -9.27
CA ALA A 238 -0.47 -11.36 -9.12
C ALA A 238 -0.68 -10.49 -7.85
N PRO A 239 -1.66 -9.62 -7.85
CA PRO A 239 -2.04 -8.85 -6.68
C PRO A 239 -2.63 -9.75 -5.59
N TYR A 240 -2.55 -9.28 -4.34
CA TYR A 240 -3.10 -9.97 -3.19
C TYR A 240 -3.68 -8.98 -2.17
N LYS A 241 -4.52 -9.50 -1.30
CA LYS A 241 -5.14 -8.77 -0.21
C LYS A 241 -4.78 -9.42 1.13
N ILE A 242 -4.28 -8.65 2.07
CA ILE A 242 -4.08 -9.07 3.45
C ILE A 242 -5.40 -8.85 4.20
N ASN A 243 -5.98 -9.92 4.75
CA ASN A 243 -7.22 -9.86 5.50
C ASN A 243 -6.98 -9.64 7.00
N GLY A 244 -5.86 -10.14 7.54
CA GLY A 244 -5.53 -9.97 8.95
C GLY A 244 -4.31 -10.77 9.40
N PHE A 245 -3.86 -10.43 10.60
CA PHE A 245 -2.77 -11.10 11.30
C PHE A 245 -3.33 -11.77 12.56
N TYR A 246 -2.90 -13.02 12.80
CA TYR A 246 -3.16 -13.76 14.03
C TYR A 246 -1.80 -14.07 14.66
N ILE A 247 -1.60 -13.54 15.86
CA ILE A 247 -0.29 -13.50 16.50
C ILE A 247 -0.33 -14.37 17.72
N ASP A 248 0.51 -15.41 17.73
CA ASP A 248 0.70 -16.30 18.87
C ASP A 248 1.99 -15.89 19.59
N PHE A 249 1.87 -15.42 20.83
CA PHE A 249 3.01 -15.04 21.63
C PHE A 249 2.96 -15.69 23.03
N ILE A 250 4.12 -15.86 23.63
CA ILE A 250 4.27 -16.34 25.00
C ILE A 250 4.80 -15.18 25.84
N PRO A 251 4.12 -14.80 26.94
CA PRO A 251 4.69 -13.86 27.91
C PRO A 251 5.97 -14.46 28.53
N SER A 252 7.09 -13.73 28.45
CA SER A 252 8.42 -14.25 28.81
C SER A 252 9.05 -13.57 30.01
N GLY A 253 8.29 -12.82 30.79
CA GLY A 253 8.74 -12.08 31.95
C GLY A 253 8.57 -10.58 31.82
N ARG A 254 8.87 -9.87 32.90
CA ARG A 254 8.86 -8.40 32.92
C ARG A 254 10.26 -7.84 32.73
N ARG A 255 10.33 -6.72 32.02
CA ARG A 255 11.56 -5.93 31.89
C ARG A 255 11.71 -5.01 33.08
#